data_f7852b836a3dbb69806a27179e292f43
#
_entry.id   f7852b836a3dbb69806a27179e292f43
#
_cell.length_a   1.000
_cell.length_b   1.000
_cell.length_c   1.000
_cell.angle_alpha   90.00
_cell.angle_beta   90.00
_cell.angle_gamma   90.00
#
_symmetry.space_group_name_H-M   'P 1'
#
loop_
_entity.id
_entity.type
_entity.pdbx_description
1 polymer ?
#
loop_
_entity_poly.entity_id
_entity_poly.type
_entity_poly.pdbx_seq_one_letter_code
_entity_poly.pdbx_strand_id
1 'polypeptide(L)'
;MKSTFLSLTKMNSDLTVKVAVENTTYVFDKLFDYLVPSAFTDLVQVGKRVLVPFGRGNKKKQGIIFELSPVSNDISVEKLKSICSVLDDEPVLSKELLKLAEFMKEHYFCTYYDAVKTMLPAGINYKITTLYGVREGVDEEELSEEQQRIFAYLHSKRKAVKSDKILDDFGLDNTVILEDMVKSGYLYKSDEAFRKVSDAVMKMAAPTELADSDNIKLTEKQKAVLDLIKMTGGTSVKEVCYFTGVTTGVTDALYKK
;
A
#
# COMPACT_ATOMS: atom_id res chain seq x y z
N MET A 1 28.70 16.90 24.94
CA MET A 1 27.27 16.79 25.29
C MET A 1 26.66 15.73 24.37
N LYS A 2 26.59 14.50 24.87
CA LYS A 2 26.13 13.34 24.06
C LYS A 2 24.59 13.30 24.03
N SER A 3 24.10 13.37 22.89
CA SER A 3 22.82 12.99 22.30
C SER A 3 21.87 12.21 23.20
N THR A 4 20.84 12.92 23.69
CA THR A 4 19.61 12.37 24.29
C THR A 4 18.49 12.45 23.25
N PHE A 5 18.58 11.66 22.17
CA PHE A 5 17.56 11.65 21.11
C PHE A 5 17.03 10.26 20.75
N LEU A 6 17.16 9.31 21.66
CA LEU A 6 16.68 7.93 21.42
C LEU A 6 15.90 7.37 22.62
N SER A 7 14.94 8.13 23.14
CA SER A 7 13.95 7.57 24.07
C SER A 7 12.61 8.31 24.01
N LEU A 8 12.06 8.45 22.82
CA LEU A 8 10.68 8.88 22.69
C LEU A 8 9.85 7.69 22.27
N THR A 9 9.01 7.31 23.21
CA THR A 9 7.81 6.49 23.09
C THR A 9 7.99 4.99 23.24
N LYS A 10 8.42 4.50 24.40
CA LYS A 10 7.78 3.35 25.02
C LYS A 10 6.42 3.84 25.50
N MET A 11 5.48 4.01 24.60
CA MET A 11 4.08 4.20 24.95
C MET A 11 3.58 2.85 25.48
N ASN A 12 3.01 2.84 26.70
CA ASN A 12 2.35 1.69 27.28
C ASN A 12 1.37 1.11 26.25
N SER A 13 1.73 0.00 25.63
CA SER A 13 0.81 -0.75 24.83
C SER A 13 0.29 -1.86 25.71
N ASP A 14 -1.01 -1.81 26.00
CA ASP A 14 -1.70 -2.79 26.84
C ASP A 14 -2.17 -4.01 26.03
N LEU A 15 -1.88 -4.03 24.71
CA LEU A 15 -2.32 -5.06 23.77
C LEU A 15 -1.17 -5.69 23.00
N THR A 16 -1.28 -6.99 22.78
CA THR A 16 -0.47 -7.76 21.84
C THR A 16 -1.35 -8.38 20.76
N VAL A 17 -0.75 -8.61 19.60
CA VAL A 17 -1.38 -9.33 18.48
C VAL A 17 -0.53 -10.51 18.07
N LYS A 18 -1.18 -11.64 17.76
CA LYS A 18 -0.54 -12.76 17.08
C LYS A 18 -0.77 -12.64 15.57
N VAL A 19 0.32 -12.64 14.82
CA VAL A 19 0.34 -12.31 13.40
C VAL A 19 0.94 -13.45 12.60
N ALA A 20 0.22 -13.92 11.58
CA ALA A 20 0.77 -14.74 10.51
C ALA A 20 1.50 -13.84 9.51
N VAL A 21 2.82 -14.01 9.38
CA VAL A 21 3.68 -13.13 8.57
C VAL A 21 3.96 -13.75 7.21
N GLU A 22 3.91 -12.92 6.15
CA GLU A 22 4.19 -13.36 4.78
C GLU A 22 5.63 -13.88 4.59
N ASN A 23 5.79 -14.81 3.64
CA ASN A 23 7.09 -15.35 3.25
C ASN A 23 7.91 -15.91 4.44
N THR A 24 7.25 -16.56 5.39
CA THR A 24 7.88 -17.42 6.37
C THR A 24 8.18 -18.78 5.74
N THR A 25 9.24 -19.44 6.19
CA THR A 25 9.50 -20.82 5.77
C THR A 25 8.71 -21.78 6.66
N TYR A 26 8.23 -22.89 6.11
CA TYR A 26 7.38 -23.85 6.81
C TYR A 26 7.92 -24.27 8.19
N VAL A 27 9.24 -24.49 8.29
CA VAL A 27 9.91 -24.95 9.52
C VAL A 27 9.83 -23.92 10.66
N PHE A 28 9.82 -22.63 10.33
CA PHE A 28 9.79 -21.53 11.30
C PHE A 28 8.41 -20.85 11.37
N ASP A 29 7.44 -21.40 10.65
CA ASP A 29 6.12 -20.79 10.55
C ASP A 29 5.31 -21.00 11.84
N LYS A 30 4.92 -19.88 12.43
CA LYS A 30 4.05 -19.78 13.61
C LYS A 30 3.35 -18.42 13.59
N LEU A 31 2.42 -18.23 14.49
CA LEU A 31 1.91 -16.91 14.80
C LEU A 31 2.94 -16.17 15.67
N PHE A 32 3.34 -14.96 15.24
CA PHE A 32 4.35 -14.15 15.91
C PHE A 32 3.69 -13.06 16.74
N ASP A 33 4.20 -12.87 17.97
CA ASP A 33 3.68 -11.85 18.88
C ASP A 33 4.28 -10.47 18.58
N TYR A 34 3.42 -9.47 18.52
CA TYR A 34 3.78 -8.06 18.35
C TYR A 34 3.04 -7.19 19.33
N LEU A 35 3.69 -6.10 19.78
CA LEU A 35 3.04 -5.04 20.54
C LEU A 35 2.20 -4.16 19.63
N VAL A 36 1.07 -3.70 20.17
CA VAL A 36 0.22 -2.71 19.50
C VAL A 36 0.53 -1.33 20.08
N PRO A 37 1.13 -0.41 19.33
CA PRO A 37 1.26 0.98 19.78
C PRO A 37 -0.09 1.59 20.12
N SER A 38 -0.16 2.47 21.11
CA SER A 38 -1.42 3.10 21.56
C SER A 38 -2.17 3.80 20.41
N ALA A 39 -1.45 4.36 19.44
CA ALA A 39 -2.05 4.97 18.24
C ALA A 39 -2.86 4.00 17.37
N PHE A 40 -2.67 2.69 17.52
CA PHE A 40 -3.36 1.66 16.73
C PHE A 40 -4.34 0.81 17.54
N THR A 41 -4.50 1.08 18.83
CA THR A 41 -5.35 0.28 19.74
C THR A 41 -6.79 0.17 19.23
N ASP A 42 -7.36 1.28 18.76
CA ASP A 42 -8.73 1.31 18.24
C ASP A 42 -8.84 0.82 16.78
N LEU A 43 -7.71 0.66 16.09
CA LEU A 43 -7.66 0.28 14.69
C LEU A 43 -7.44 -1.21 14.48
N VAL A 44 -6.75 -1.88 15.44
CA VAL A 44 -6.45 -3.31 15.33
C VAL A 44 -7.69 -4.17 15.54
N GLN A 45 -7.85 -5.17 14.68
CA GLN A 45 -8.94 -6.13 14.77
C GLN A 45 -8.49 -7.46 14.14
N VAL A 46 -8.99 -8.57 14.69
CA VAL A 46 -8.75 -9.91 14.12
C VAL A 46 -9.22 -9.96 12.68
N GLY A 47 -8.40 -10.51 11.78
CA GLY A 47 -8.67 -10.56 10.35
C GLY A 47 -8.19 -9.36 9.54
N LYS A 48 -7.67 -8.30 10.18
CA LYS A 48 -7.03 -7.17 9.48
C LYS A 48 -5.59 -7.48 9.16
N ARG A 49 -5.11 -6.87 8.07
CA ARG A 49 -3.68 -6.91 7.71
C ARG A 49 -2.92 -5.82 8.43
N VAL A 50 -1.70 -6.15 8.78
CA VAL A 50 -0.75 -5.24 9.42
C VAL A 50 0.60 -5.28 8.73
N LEU A 51 1.36 -4.22 8.86
CA LEU A 51 2.76 -4.16 8.49
C LEU A 51 3.61 -4.38 9.75
N VAL A 52 4.49 -5.34 9.70
CA VAL A 52 5.32 -5.73 10.86
C VAL A 52 6.80 -5.80 10.50
N PRO A 53 7.72 -5.46 11.44
CA PRO A 53 9.16 -5.64 11.24
C PRO A 53 9.50 -7.11 11.48
N PHE A 54 10.09 -7.79 10.48
CA PHE A 54 10.39 -9.22 10.55
C PHE A 54 11.88 -9.53 10.31
N GLY A 55 12.36 -10.59 10.97
CA GLY A 55 13.75 -11.07 10.88
C GLY A 55 14.77 -10.13 11.55
N ARG A 56 16.08 -10.46 11.37
CA ARG A 56 17.19 -9.70 11.99
C ARG A 56 17.31 -8.28 11.41
N GLY A 57 16.97 -8.10 10.13
CA GLY A 57 17.07 -6.81 9.44
C GLY A 57 15.83 -5.94 9.59
N ASN A 58 14.85 -6.32 10.40
CA ASN A 58 13.58 -5.58 10.61
C ASN A 58 12.87 -5.16 9.31
N LYS A 59 13.03 -5.98 8.24
CA LYS A 59 12.33 -5.72 6.98
C LYS A 59 10.83 -5.74 7.22
N LYS A 60 10.14 -4.73 6.74
CA LYS A 60 8.68 -4.66 6.85
C LYS A 60 8.04 -5.71 5.96
N LYS A 61 7.14 -6.49 6.55
CA LYS A 61 6.37 -7.54 5.88
C LYS A 61 4.89 -7.41 6.22
N GLN A 62 4.05 -7.86 5.33
CA GLN A 62 2.63 -7.99 5.63
C GLN A 62 2.39 -9.16 6.56
N GLY A 63 1.38 -9.03 7.39
CA GLY A 63 0.84 -10.10 8.19
C GLY A 63 -0.66 -9.95 8.39
N ILE A 64 -1.30 -11.01 8.86
CA ILE A 64 -2.72 -11.02 9.25
C ILE A 64 -2.80 -11.25 10.76
N ILE A 65 -3.64 -10.48 11.42
CA ILE A 65 -3.94 -10.63 12.85
C ILE A 65 -4.87 -11.84 13.04
N PHE A 66 -4.40 -12.84 13.79
CA PHE A 66 -5.19 -14.01 14.20
C PHE A 66 -5.82 -13.83 15.57
N GLU A 67 -5.09 -13.25 16.51
CA GLU A 67 -5.53 -13.06 17.88
C GLU A 67 -5.15 -11.67 18.41
N LEU A 68 -5.99 -11.15 19.29
CA LEU A 68 -5.71 -9.99 20.13
C LEU A 68 -5.75 -10.44 21.59
N SER A 69 -4.75 -10.04 22.38
CA SER A 69 -4.68 -10.35 23.79
C SER A 69 -4.14 -9.16 24.58
N PRO A 70 -4.59 -8.95 25.83
CA PRO A 70 -3.90 -8.06 26.76
C PRO A 70 -2.45 -8.53 26.93
N VAL A 71 -1.54 -7.59 27.18
CA VAL A 71 -0.17 -7.93 27.54
C VAL A 71 -0.16 -8.75 28.82
N SER A 72 0.33 -10.00 28.75
CA SER A 72 0.49 -10.82 29.93
C SER A 72 1.85 -10.56 30.60
N ASN A 73 1.90 -10.68 31.92
CA ASN A 73 3.14 -10.51 32.71
C ASN A 73 4.22 -11.55 32.39
N ASP A 74 3.85 -12.64 31.73
CA ASP A 74 4.77 -13.74 31.37
C ASP A 74 5.59 -13.46 30.11
N ILE A 75 5.18 -12.49 29.30
CA ILE A 75 5.89 -12.11 28.08
C ILE A 75 6.84 -10.97 28.40
N SER A 76 8.14 -11.16 28.14
CA SER A 76 9.13 -10.08 28.21
C SER A 76 8.81 -9.04 27.14
N VAL A 77 7.93 -8.10 27.46
CA VAL A 77 7.46 -6.98 26.59
C VAL A 77 8.63 -6.25 25.93
N GLU A 78 9.77 -6.19 26.63
CA GLU A 78 10.99 -5.54 26.15
C GLU A 78 11.60 -6.17 24.89
N LYS A 79 11.31 -7.44 24.65
CA LYS A 79 11.82 -8.19 23.49
C LYS A 79 10.86 -8.20 22.31
N LEU A 80 9.60 -7.82 22.51
CA LEU A 80 8.62 -7.78 21.44
C LEU A 80 8.83 -6.56 20.54
N LYS A 81 8.68 -6.80 19.24
CA LYS A 81 8.61 -5.72 18.25
C LYS A 81 7.19 -5.19 18.17
N SER A 82 7.02 -3.93 17.77
CA SER A 82 5.71 -3.33 17.56
C SER A 82 5.27 -3.45 16.11
N ILE A 83 3.96 -3.50 15.86
CA ILE A 83 3.41 -3.35 14.51
C ILE A 83 3.75 -1.95 13.98
N CYS A 84 3.95 -1.83 12.66
CA CYS A 84 4.30 -0.55 12.02
C CYS A 84 3.07 0.23 11.57
N SER A 85 2.05 -0.47 11.07
CA SER A 85 0.77 0.13 10.64
C SER A 85 -0.31 -0.93 10.50
N VAL A 86 -1.57 -0.50 10.53
CA VAL A 86 -2.76 -1.27 10.14
C VAL A 86 -3.06 -0.91 8.68
N LEU A 87 -3.34 -1.89 7.84
CA LEU A 87 -3.46 -1.72 6.38
C LEU A 87 -4.91 -1.65 5.89
N ASP A 88 -5.86 -2.10 6.70
CA ASP A 88 -7.26 -2.21 6.33
C ASP A 88 -8.16 -1.45 7.30
N ASP A 89 -9.21 -0.81 6.76
CA ASP A 89 -10.24 -0.17 7.56
C ASP A 89 -11.16 -1.22 8.21
N GLU A 90 -11.44 -2.32 7.49
CA GLU A 90 -12.28 -3.44 7.94
C GLU A 90 -11.52 -4.77 7.83
N PRO A 91 -11.90 -5.81 8.62
CA PRO A 91 -11.30 -7.14 8.49
C PRO A 91 -11.48 -7.72 7.09
N VAL A 92 -10.38 -8.16 6.48
CA VAL A 92 -10.40 -8.82 5.16
C VAL A 92 -10.71 -10.31 5.25
N LEU A 93 -10.60 -10.89 6.45
CA LEU A 93 -10.96 -12.28 6.74
C LEU A 93 -11.84 -12.36 7.99
N SER A 94 -12.88 -13.18 7.92
CA SER A 94 -13.71 -13.50 9.08
C SER A 94 -13.01 -14.48 10.03
N LYS A 95 -13.53 -14.61 11.25
CA LYS A 95 -13.01 -15.57 12.24
C LYS A 95 -13.11 -17.02 11.75
N GLU A 96 -14.14 -17.36 10.97
CA GLU A 96 -14.33 -18.69 10.37
C GLU A 96 -13.23 -18.99 9.34
N LEU A 97 -12.87 -18.02 8.51
CA LEU A 97 -11.78 -18.17 7.54
C LEU A 97 -10.42 -18.29 8.22
N LEU A 98 -10.21 -17.59 9.34
CA LEU A 98 -8.99 -17.76 10.13
C LEU A 98 -8.89 -19.16 10.75
N LYS A 99 -9.99 -19.72 11.29
CA LYS A 99 -10.04 -21.11 11.74
C LYS A 99 -9.79 -22.11 10.60
N LEU A 100 -10.28 -21.81 9.39
CA LEU A 100 -9.97 -22.61 8.22
C LEU A 100 -8.47 -22.55 7.89
N ALA A 101 -7.83 -21.37 8.03
CA ALA A 101 -6.38 -21.26 7.83
C ALA A 101 -5.58 -22.07 8.87
N GLU A 102 -6.01 -22.08 10.13
CA GLU A 102 -5.42 -22.94 11.18
C GLU A 102 -5.57 -24.42 10.84
N PHE A 103 -6.77 -24.85 10.46
CA PHE A 103 -7.00 -26.21 10.00
C PHE A 103 -6.13 -26.57 8.80
N MET A 104 -6.00 -25.69 7.81
CA MET A 104 -5.15 -25.92 6.65
C MET A 104 -3.67 -26.05 7.06
N LYS A 105 -3.18 -25.24 7.98
CA LYS A 105 -1.81 -25.30 8.49
C LYS A 105 -1.53 -26.64 9.21
N GLU A 106 -2.50 -27.14 9.97
CA GLU A 106 -2.36 -28.40 10.73
C GLU A 106 -2.41 -29.64 9.84
N HIS A 107 -3.19 -29.63 8.77
CA HIS A 107 -3.47 -30.81 7.95
C HIS A 107 -2.76 -30.83 6.60
N TYR A 108 -2.22 -29.69 6.14
CA TYR A 108 -1.55 -29.57 4.85
C TYR A 108 -0.15 -28.95 4.99
N PHE A 109 0.69 -29.19 3.99
CA PHE A 109 2.04 -28.66 3.96
C PHE A 109 2.06 -27.22 3.44
N CYS A 110 1.56 -26.28 4.26
CA CYS A 110 1.51 -24.84 3.95
C CYS A 110 1.81 -23.99 5.19
N THR A 111 2.18 -22.72 5.02
CA THR A 111 2.30 -21.76 6.12
C THR A 111 0.95 -21.17 6.46
N TYR A 112 0.80 -20.56 7.65
CA TYR A 112 -0.40 -19.79 8.00
C TYR A 112 -0.71 -18.73 6.95
N TYR A 113 0.32 -18.02 6.48
CA TYR A 113 0.12 -16.96 5.49
C TYR A 113 -0.23 -17.50 4.10
N ASP A 114 0.30 -18.68 3.71
CA ASP A 114 -0.09 -19.32 2.45
C ASP A 114 -1.56 -19.70 2.47
N ALA A 115 -2.05 -20.29 3.56
CA ALA A 115 -3.45 -20.63 3.74
C ALA A 115 -4.33 -19.37 3.62
N VAL A 116 -3.99 -18.29 4.34
CA VAL A 116 -4.68 -17.01 4.27
C VAL A 116 -4.68 -16.44 2.85
N LYS A 117 -3.54 -16.46 2.17
CA LYS A 117 -3.38 -15.90 0.83
C LYS A 117 -4.34 -16.52 -0.19
N THR A 118 -4.67 -17.80 -0.06
CA THR A 118 -5.63 -18.47 -0.96
C THR A 118 -7.06 -17.97 -0.81
N MET A 119 -7.40 -17.41 0.36
CA MET A 119 -8.74 -16.91 0.67
C MET A 119 -8.90 -15.42 0.36
N LEU A 120 -7.79 -14.70 0.13
CA LEU A 120 -7.82 -13.27 -0.19
C LEU A 120 -8.19 -13.04 -1.66
N PRO A 121 -9.04 -12.04 -1.95
CA PRO A 121 -9.33 -11.65 -3.33
C PRO A 121 -8.06 -11.28 -4.10
N ALA A 122 -8.05 -11.58 -5.39
CA ALA A 122 -6.95 -11.18 -6.27
C ALA A 122 -6.81 -9.65 -6.27
N GLY A 123 -5.57 -9.15 -6.20
CA GLY A 123 -5.29 -7.71 -6.24
C GLY A 123 -5.36 -6.98 -4.90
N ILE A 124 -5.86 -7.61 -3.83
CA ILE A 124 -5.94 -6.98 -2.50
C ILE A 124 -4.55 -6.79 -1.85
N ASN A 125 -3.53 -7.51 -2.32
CA ASN A 125 -2.19 -7.47 -1.73
C ASN A 125 -1.53 -6.10 -1.91
N TYR A 126 -0.95 -5.58 -0.84
CA TYR A 126 -0.11 -4.40 -0.90
C TYR A 126 1.28 -4.75 -1.46
N LYS A 127 1.84 -3.85 -2.27
CA LYS A 127 3.26 -3.85 -2.59
C LYS A 127 3.96 -2.95 -1.59
N ILE A 128 4.84 -3.52 -0.77
CA ILE A 128 5.74 -2.73 0.08
C ILE A 128 6.77 -2.10 -0.84
N THR A 129 6.87 -0.79 -0.81
CA THR A 129 7.82 -0.03 -1.62
C THR A 129 8.68 0.82 -0.69
N THR A 130 9.97 0.72 -0.88
CA THR A 130 10.94 1.57 -0.18
C THR A 130 10.98 2.95 -0.83
N LEU A 131 10.92 3.98 0.00
CA LEU A 131 11.01 5.38 -0.38
C LEU A 131 12.28 5.97 0.22
N TYR A 132 12.94 6.86 -0.53
CA TYR A 132 14.09 7.63 -0.07
C TYR A 132 13.75 9.12 -0.11
N GLY A 133 14.12 9.84 0.92
CA GLY A 133 13.97 11.29 1.02
C GLY A 133 15.21 11.93 1.64
N VAL A 134 15.37 13.22 1.44
CA VAL A 134 16.52 14.01 1.93
C VAL A 134 16.31 14.35 3.39
N ARG A 135 17.37 14.27 4.22
CA ARG A 135 17.40 14.85 5.56
C ARG A 135 17.74 16.32 5.47
N GLU A 136 17.02 17.15 6.20
CA GLU A 136 17.29 18.58 6.28
C GLU A 136 18.55 18.88 7.10
N GLY A 137 19.30 19.93 6.73
CA GLY A 137 20.43 20.44 7.50
C GLY A 137 21.72 19.62 7.34
N VAL A 138 21.90 18.92 6.24
CA VAL A 138 23.09 18.12 5.94
C VAL A 138 24.01 18.89 5.02
N ASP A 139 25.32 18.83 5.28
CA ASP A 139 26.35 19.45 4.46
C ASP A 139 26.66 18.57 3.21
N GLU A 140 26.61 19.16 2.03
CA GLU A 140 26.74 18.43 0.76
C GLU A 140 28.21 18.29 0.29
N GLU A 141 29.18 18.88 1.01
CA GLU A 141 30.57 18.99 0.57
C GLU A 141 31.31 17.64 0.45
N GLU A 142 30.84 16.60 1.15
CA GLU A 142 31.47 15.27 1.17
C GLU A 142 30.87 14.27 0.16
N LEU A 143 29.86 14.69 -0.63
CA LEU A 143 29.19 13.80 -1.57
C LEU A 143 29.96 13.66 -2.90
N SER A 144 30.04 12.45 -3.44
CA SER A 144 30.52 12.21 -4.80
C SER A 144 29.61 12.88 -5.84
N GLU A 145 30.09 13.13 -7.06
CA GLU A 145 29.29 13.75 -8.12
C GLU A 145 27.96 13.02 -8.39
N GLU A 146 27.97 11.69 -8.35
CA GLU A 146 26.76 10.88 -8.52
C GLU A 146 25.80 11.03 -7.36
N GLN A 147 26.31 11.02 -6.12
CA GLN A 147 25.51 11.24 -4.91
C GLN A 147 24.93 12.65 -4.86
N GLN A 148 25.68 13.68 -5.28
CA GLN A 148 25.19 15.06 -5.39
C GLN A 148 24.01 15.17 -6.38
N ARG A 149 24.10 14.52 -7.53
CA ARG A 149 23.00 14.48 -8.52
C ARG A 149 21.73 13.82 -7.94
N ILE A 150 21.87 12.69 -7.25
CA ILE A 150 20.77 11.99 -6.59
C ILE A 150 20.18 12.87 -5.47
N PHE A 151 21.04 13.48 -4.66
CA PHE A 151 20.63 14.35 -3.56
C PHE A 151 19.83 15.56 -4.07
N ALA A 152 20.35 16.28 -5.06
CA ALA A 152 19.68 17.43 -5.67
C ALA A 152 18.33 17.05 -6.30
N TYR A 153 18.27 15.89 -6.97
CA TYR A 153 17.03 15.36 -7.53
C TYR A 153 15.99 15.12 -6.44
N LEU A 154 16.34 14.39 -5.37
CA LEU A 154 15.44 14.10 -4.26
C LEU A 154 15.01 15.37 -3.51
N HIS A 155 15.94 16.31 -3.32
CA HIS A 155 15.66 17.62 -2.72
C HIS A 155 14.63 18.43 -3.54
N SER A 156 14.75 18.40 -4.87
CA SER A 156 13.81 19.07 -5.79
C SER A 156 12.38 18.54 -5.67
N LYS A 157 12.20 17.25 -5.33
CA LYS A 157 10.88 16.61 -5.22
C LYS A 157 10.11 16.98 -3.96
N ARG A 158 10.78 17.49 -2.92
CA ARG A 158 10.17 17.84 -1.61
C ARG A 158 9.35 16.72 -0.96
N LYS A 159 9.47 15.50 -1.43
CA LYS A 159 8.79 14.28 -0.91
C LYS A 159 9.70 13.08 -1.18
N ALA A 160 9.50 12.05 -0.37
CA ALA A 160 10.18 10.79 -0.59
C ALA A 160 9.79 10.15 -1.94
N VAL A 161 10.76 9.59 -2.64
CA VAL A 161 10.63 9.00 -3.98
C VAL A 161 10.84 7.49 -3.88
N LYS A 162 10.07 6.73 -4.67
CA LYS A 162 10.18 5.26 -4.71
C LYS A 162 11.56 4.82 -5.23
N SER A 163 12.12 3.78 -4.59
CA SER A 163 13.41 3.21 -5.00
C SER A 163 13.44 2.88 -6.50
N ASP A 164 12.42 2.16 -7.00
CA ASP A 164 12.34 1.73 -8.39
C ASP A 164 12.49 2.94 -9.34
N LYS A 165 11.83 4.06 -9.00
CA LYS A 165 11.90 5.28 -9.81
C LYS A 165 13.28 5.94 -9.79
N ILE A 166 13.96 5.93 -8.64
CA ILE A 166 15.32 6.49 -8.55
C ILE A 166 16.29 5.63 -9.38
N LEU A 167 16.17 4.31 -9.30
CA LEU A 167 16.97 3.38 -10.08
C LEU A 167 16.79 3.62 -11.58
N ASP A 168 15.54 3.74 -12.05
CA ASP A 168 15.21 3.99 -13.46
C ASP A 168 15.73 5.37 -13.93
N ASP A 169 15.49 6.43 -13.14
CA ASP A 169 15.84 7.82 -13.51
C ASP A 169 17.39 8.03 -13.60
N PHE A 170 18.17 7.27 -12.81
CA PHE A 170 19.64 7.36 -12.77
C PHE A 170 20.35 6.19 -13.42
N GLY A 171 19.64 5.20 -13.94
CA GLY A 171 20.22 4.00 -14.57
C GLY A 171 21.03 3.14 -13.59
N LEU A 172 20.59 3.06 -12.32
CA LEU A 172 21.28 2.30 -11.30
C LEU A 172 20.80 0.84 -11.28
N ASP A 173 21.71 -0.11 -11.24
CA ASP A 173 21.39 -1.54 -11.16
C ASP A 173 20.87 -1.97 -9.79
N ASN A 174 21.20 -1.23 -8.71
CA ASN A 174 20.86 -1.57 -7.34
C ASN A 174 20.83 -0.34 -6.43
N THR A 175 20.40 -0.56 -5.17
CA THR A 175 20.23 0.52 -4.19
C THR A 175 21.46 0.77 -3.31
N VAL A 176 22.62 0.22 -3.61
CA VAL A 176 23.82 0.30 -2.75
C VAL A 176 24.20 1.75 -2.46
N ILE A 177 24.25 2.60 -3.48
CA ILE A 177 24.56 4.03 -3.32
C ILE A 177 23.56 4.75 -2.41
N LEU A 178 22.26 4.42 -2.53
CA LEU A 178 21.21 4.99 -1.69
C LEU A 178 21.33 4.54 -0.22
N GLU A 179 21.64 3.25 -0.01
CA GLU A 179 21.86 2.71 1.34
C GLU A 179 23.10 3.33 2.00
N ASP A 180 24.14 3.58 1.25
CA ASP A 180 25.34 4.26 1.77
C ASP A 180 25.04 5.72 2.14
N MET A 181 24.28 6.44 1.32
CA MET A 181 23.80 7.79 1.63
C MET A 181 22.89 7.81 2.88
N VAL A 182 22.10 6.76 3.11
CA VAL A 182 21.30 6.61 4.35
C VAL A 182 22.18 6.38 5.55
N LYS A 183 23.20 5.51 5.45
CA LYS A 183 24.17 5.25 6.54
C LYS A 183 24.96 6.50 6.91
N SER A 184 25.37 7.27 5.91
CA SER A 184 26.08 8.54 6.10
C SER A 184 25.18 9.69 6.56
N GLY A 185 23.87 9.47 6.66
CA GLY A 185 22.92 10.44 7.20
C GLY A 185 22.38 11.47 6.23
N TYR A 186 22.70 11.40 4.92
CA TYR A 186 22.23 12.32 3.89
C TYR A 186 20.76 12.05 3.50
N LEU A 187 20.39 10.79 3.46
CA LEU A 187 19.03 10.37 3.15
C LEU A 187 18.35 9.69 4.35
N TYR A 188 17.04 9.70 4.34
CA TYR A 188 16.27 8.79 5.16
C TYR A 188 15.54 7.77 4.26
N LYS A 189 15.25 6.61 4.83
CA LYS A 189 14.56 5.52 4.18
C LYS A 189 13.27 5.23 4.93
N SER A 190 12.18 5.08 4.21
CA SER A 190 10.89 4.62 4.74
C SER A 190 10.30 3.55 3.83
N ASP A 191 9.63 2.56 4.42
CA ASP A 191 8.87 1.58 3.65
C ASP A 191 7.40 1.88 3.80
N GLU A 192 6.70 1.98 2.69
CA GLU A 192 5.26 2.21 2.63
C GLU A 192 4.57 1.08 1.88
N ALA A 193 3.36 0.75 2.34
CA ALA A 193 2.52 -0.24 1.69
C ALA A 193 1.56 0.45 0.71
N PHE A 194 1.66 0.10 -0.56
CA PHE A 194 0.76 0.59 -1.60
C PHE A 194 -0.10 -0.55 -2.12
N ARG A 195 -1.39 -0.29 -2.36
CA ARG A 195 -2.23 -1.27 -3.06
C ARG A 195 -1.65 -1.55 -4.44
N LYS A 196 -1.50 -2.84 -4.76
CA LYS A 196 -0.95 -3.28 -6.05
C LYS A 196 -1.89 -2.96 -7.22
N VAL A 197 -3.18 -2.94 -6.95
CA VAL A 197 -4.24 -2.66 -7.93
C VAL A 197 -5.13 -1.58 -7.32
N SER A 198 -5.33 -0.47 -8.03
CA SER A 198 -6.38 0.50 -7.69
C SER A 198 -7.74 -0.10 -8.02
N ASP A 199 -8.77 0.34 -7.34
CA ASP A 199 -10.14 -0.05 -7.66
C ASP A 199 -10.42 0.18 -9.15
N ALA A 200 -11.06 -0.77 -9.79
CA ALA A 200 -11.44 -0.63 -11.18
C ALA A 200 -12.50 0.48 -11.28
N VAL A 201 -12.10 1.62 -11.81
CA VAL A 201 -13.02 2.74 -12.05
C VAL A 201 -13.59 2.59 -13.45
N MET A 202 -14.90 2.53 -13.55
CA MET A 202 -15.63 2.55 -14.81
C MET A 202 -16.18 3.96 -15.05
N LYS A 203 -15.76 4.58 -16.16
CA LYS A 203 -16.35 5.86 -16.57
C LYS A 203 -17.77 5.63 -17.03
N MET A 204 -18.73 6.29 -16.38
CA MET A 204 -20.14 6.30 -16.76
C MET A 204 -20.46 7.58 -17.53
N ALA A 205 -21.36 7.49 -18.49
CA ALA A 205 -21.93 8.61 -19.21
C ALA A 205 -23.43 8.64 -18.94
N ALA A 206 -23.94 9.79 -18.53
CA ALA A 206 -25.36 10.04 -18.30
C ALA A 206 -25.76 11.33 -19.02
N PRO A 207 -27.03 11.46 -19.48
CA PRO A 207 -27.51 12.70 -20.08
C PRO A 207 -27.56 13.80 -19.02
N THR A 208 -27.24 15.04 -19.41
CA THR A 208 -27.39 16.24 -18.59
C THR A 208 -28.64 17.00 -19.04
N GLU A 209 -29.06 18.02 -18.29
CA GLU A 209 -30.17 18.89 -18.67
C GLU A 209 -29.94 19.60 -20.02
N LEU A 210 -28.66 19.82 -20.38
CA LEU A 210 -28.27 20.40 -21.67
C LEU A 210 -28.46 19.45 -22.86
N ALA A 211 -28.60 18.17 -22.61
CA ALA A 211 -28.75 17.16 -23.66
C ALA A 211 -29.99 17.37 -24.56
N ASP A 212 -31.00 18.09 -24.07
CA ASP A 212 -32.23 18.39 -24.79
C ASP A 212 -32.24 19.76 -25.45
N SER A 213 -31.13 20.51 -25.38
CA SER A 213 -31.04 21.84 -26.00
C SER A 213 -30.80 21.76 -27.51
N ASP A 214 -31.67 22.38 -28.31
CA ASP A 214 -31.59 22.40 -29.78
C ASP A 214 -30.40 23.22 -30.33
N ASN A 215 -29.65 23.90 -29.46
CA ASN A 215 -28.62 24.83 -29.88
C ASN A 215 -27.22 24.22 -30.07
N ILE A 216 -27.05 22.93 -29.81
CA ILE A 216 -25.73 22.30 -29.87
C ILE A 216 -25.52 21.61 -31.21
N LYS A 217 -24.56 22.11 -32.01
CA LYS A 217 -24.18 21.44 -33.27
C LYS A 217 -23.41 20.16 -32.98
N LEU A 218 -24.04 19.02 -33.18
CA LEU A 218 -23.46 17.71 -33.01
C LEU A 218 -23.10 17.09 -34.38
N THR A 219 -22.00 16.37 -34.43
CA THR A 219 -21.71 15.47 -35.56
C THR A 219 -22.60 14.23 -35.50
N GLU A 220 -22.81 13.51 -36.62
CA GLU A 220 -23.60 12.27 -36.62
C GLU A 220 -23.15 11.26 -35.58
N LYS A 221 -21.82 11.10 -35.40
CA LYS A 221 -21.25 10.22 -34.38
C LYS A 221 -21.56 10.68 -32.96
N GLN A 222 -21.51 11.98 -32.70
CA GLN A 222 -21.88 12.53 -31.39
C GLN A 222 -23.37 12.40 -31.12
N LYS A 223 -24.19 12.55 -32.16
CA LYS A 223 -25.64 12.37 -32.05
C LYS A 223 -26.00 10.93 -31.72
N ALA A 224 -25.42 9.95 -32.41
CA ALA A 224 -25.61 8.53 -32.10
C ALA A 224 -25.20 8.18 -30.65
N VAL A 225 -24.12 8.76 -30.14
CA VAL A 225 -23.68 8.62 -28.74
C VAL A 225 -24.73 9.20 -27.80
N LEU A 226 -25.20 10.42 -28.06
CA LEU A 226 -26.18 11.11 -27.21
C LEU A 226 -27.52 10.38 -27.19
N ASP A 227 -27.99 9.91 -28.34
CA ASP A 227 -29.25 9.16 -28.47
C ASP A 227 -29.20 7.84 -27.67
N LEU A 228 -28.06 7.12 -27.72
CA LEU A 228 -27.86 5.91 -26.94
C LEU A 228 -27.89 6.20 -25.43
N ILE A 229 -27.18 7.25 -25.00
CA ILE A 229 -27.12 7.63 -23.57
C ILE A 229 -28.52 8.06 -23.07
N LYS A 230 -29.28 8.82 -23.87
CA LYS A 230 -30.66 9.19 -23.56
C LYS A 230 -31.58 7.97 -23.44
N MET A 231 -31.45 7.02 -24.35
CA MET A 231 -32.26 5.79 -24.35
C MET A 231 -31.99 4.91 -23.13
N THR A 232 -30.74 4.87 -22.66
CA THR A 232 -30.33 4.02 -21.53
C THR A 232 -30.41 4.72 -20.17
N GLY A 233 -30.56 6.05 -20.13
CA GLY A 233 -30.54 6.87 -18.91
C GLY A 233 -29.17 6.98 -18.26
N GLY A 234 -28.17 6.22 -18.74
CA GLY A 234 -26.79 6.21 -18.28
C GLY A 234 -26.16 4.83 -18.50
N THR A 235 -24.95 4.83 -19.05
CA THR A 235 -24.24 3.60 -19.39
C THR A 235 -22.72 3.82 -19.36
N SER A 236 -21.93 2.75 -19.36
CA SER A 236 -20.48 2.89 -19.36
C SER A 236 -19.96 3.43 -20.70
N VAL A 237 -18.93 4.26 -20.65
CA VAL A 237 -18.28 4.79 -21.85
C VAL A 237 -17.79 3.67 -22.78
N LYS A 238 -17.40 2.50 -22.22
CA LYS A 238 -17.01 1.33 -23.00
C LYS A 238 -18.18 0.74 -23.79
N GLU A 239 -19.35 0.63 -23.17
CA GLU A 239 -20.58 0.16 -23.83
C GLU A 239 -21.03 1.15 -24.91
N VAL A 240 -21.00 2.45 -24.62
CA VAL A 240 -21.26 3.48 -25.63
C VAL A 240 -20.38 3.29 -26.87
N CYS A 241 -19.06 3.14 -26.65
CA CYS A 241 -18.12 2.92 -27.76
C CYS A 241 -18.39 1.61 -28.49
N TYR A 242 -18.76 0.55 -27.80
CA TYR A 242 -19.05 -0.75 -28.38
C TYR A 242 -20.30 -0.72 -29.27
N PHE A 243 -21.40 -0.14 -28.77
CA PHE A 243 -22.66 -0.14 -29.52
C PHE A 243 -22.70 0.90 -30.64
N THR A 244 -22.01 2.02 -30.49
CA THR A 244 -21.99 3.09 -31.53
C THR A 244 -20.81 2.99 -32.49
N GLY A 245 -19.82 2.12 -32.21
CA GLY A 245 -18.62 1.97 -33.03
C GLY A 245 -17.68 3.19 -32.98
N VAL A 246 -17.83 4.08 -31.99
CA VAL A 246 -16.99 5.27 -31.83
C VAL A 246 -15.86 5.05 -30.85
N THR A 247 -14.85 5.90 -30.89
CA THR A 247 -13.77 5.93 -29.89
C THR A 247 -14.12 6.79 -28.69
N THR A 248 -13.46 6.57 -27.55
CA THR A 248 -13.61 7.38 -26.33
C THR A 248 -13.40 8.88 -26.58
N GLY A 249 -12.57 9.24 -27.57
CA GLY A 249 -12.37 10.64 -27.95
C GLY A 249 -13.64 11.37 -28.42
N VAL A 250 -14.61 10.63 -29.02
CA VAL A 250 -15.89 11.21 -29.44
C VAL A 250 -16.79 11.48 -28.24
N THR A 251 -16.79 10.58 -27.24
CA THR A 251 -17.53 10.77 -25.98
C THR A 251 -16.93 11.91 -25.15
N ASP A 252 -15.60 11.99 -25.07
CA ASP A 252 -14.90 13.10 -24.38
C ASP A 252 -15.12 14.45 -25.08
N ALA A 253 -15.22 14.47 -26.41
CA ALA A 253 -15.54 15.67 -27.18
C ALA A 253 -17.01 16.11 -27.01
N LEU A 254 -17.92 15.14 -26.85
CA LEU A 254 -19.32 15.44 -26.55
C LEU A 254 -19.48 16.02 -25.14
N TYR A 255 -18.77 15.50 -24.17
CA TYR A 255 -18.78 15.99 -22.78
C TYR A 255 -18.33 17.46 -22.65
N LYS A 256 -17.47 17.94 -23.56
CA LYS A 256 -16.96 19.32 -23.59
C LYS A 256 -17.90 20.33 -24.27
N LYS A 257 -18.98 19.88 -24.85
CA LYS A 257 -19.99 20.74 -25.53
C LYS A 257 -21.19 21.01 -24.65
#